data_fce9285ba4378a250d7560b7ce0c4740
#
_entry.id   fce9285ba4378a250d7560b7ce0c4740
#
_cell.length_a   1.000
_cell.length_b   1.000
_cell.length_c   1.000
_cell.angle_alpha   90.00
_cell.angle_beta   90.00
_cell.angle_gamma   90.00
#
_symmetry.space_group_name_H-M   'P 1'
#
loop_
_entity.id
_entity.type
_entity.pdbx_description
1 polymer ?
#
loop_
_entity_poly.entity_id
_entity_poly.type
_entity_poly.pdbx_seq_one_letter_code
_entity_poly.pdbx_strand_id
1 'polypeptide(L)'
;VDGLGSLTFQGFGSDAYPFKGALNLGDRTLTVNKTLFNNIELSDANSTVKLTWKGTDAQPIVAAKVTGADKTLAATVTVGTPKSDAEKDICKLTSPLVGEVTGALTLNATYTTSANSPLAVDMQSSAGNMGLLVNTLAERASFTLAGLTLPDNLDGTPTINATADGANAGGLIGEAQEGATVALPTGIDVSALSVAGKNATGGLIGKATKLTLTVGKDNSGKDASGKAIVIKPAYAVGSSSAGTYAGGLIGDASFADAFTINSGIFDFGKGVALSVSNTSAAPSAGGLFGVLDISNGDVAVNGGSYTSTLQNGKDDNKHGNYGGLVGKLWGKKNGDALHAFTVQGDTAVSFGVGSNGKLTYAGGLVGYLGEGGRSANVSAVVISDATVTCSTSGYASANGKYGGAVGVVDTNNVLEVRGLKVKTASGATIGGTNGGFAGI
;
A
#
# COMPACT_ATOMS: atom_id res chain seq x y z
N VAL A 1 14.43 -39.52 12.90
CA VAL A 1 14.72 -39.09 14.26
C VAL A 1 13.49 -39.44 15.11
N ASP A 2 13.18 -40.73 15.13
CA ASP A 2 12.07 -41.24 15.93
C ASP A 2 12.58 -41.38 17.38
N GLY A 3 11.98 -40.60 18.31
CA GLY A 3 12.30 -40.67 19.74
C GLY A 3 12.96 -39.44 20.37
N LEU A 4 13.27 -38.41 19.62
CA LEU A 4 13.60 -37.13 20.22
C LEU A 4 12.31 -36.36 20.50
N GLY A 5 12.10 -35.95 21.74
CA GLY A 5 11.01 -35.04 22.11
C GLY A 5 10.99 -33.78 21.25
N SER A 6 9.96 -32.98 21.33
CA SER A 6 9.75 -31.77 20.49
C SER A 6 11.01 -30.90 20.46
N LEU A 7 11.69 -30.87 19.32
CA LEU A 7 12.77 -29.93 19.09
C LEU A 7 12.14 -28.56 18.76
N THR A 8 12.48 -27.57 19.55
CA THR A 8 12.05 -26.21 19.28
C THR A 8 13.13 -25.52 18.44
N PHE A 9 12.80 -25.26 17.17
CA PHE A 9 13.66 -24.50 16.26
C PHE A 9 13.19 -23.06 16.25
N GLN A 10 14.03 -22.15 16.78
CA GLN A 10 13.75 -20.71 16.79
C GLN A 10 15.02 -19.89 16.98
N GLY A 11 15.04 -18.66 16.44
CA GLY A 11 16.07 -17.67 16.72
C GLY A 11 17.44 -17.98 16.12
N PHE A 12 17.50 -18.69 14.98
CA PHE A 12 18.77 -18.97 14.32
C PHE A 12 19.43 -17.73 13.76
N GLY A 13 20.76 -17.62 13.91
CA GLY A 13 21.56 -16.51 13.45
C GLY A 13 21.49 -15.28 14.33
N SER A 14 22.38 -14.34 14.08
CA SER A 14 22.42 -13.00 14.69
C SER A 14 22.93 -11.99 13.66
N ASP A 15 22.91 -10.70 13.98
CA ASP A 15 23.45 -9.69 13.06
C ASP A 15 24.94 -9.86 12.79
N ALA A 16 25.71 -10.30 13.80
CA ALA A 16 27.13 -10.57 13.64
C ALA A 16 27.41 -11.92 12.91
N TYR A 17 26.52 -12.89 13.10
CA TYR A 17 26.66 -14.24 12.55
C TYR A 17 25.31 -14.70 11.97
N PRO A 18 24.93 -14.24 10.80
CA PRO A 18 23.68 -14.67 10.16
C PRO A 18 23.72 -16.17 9.86
N PHE A 19 22.58 -16.82 9.90
CA PHE A 19 22.46 -18.18 9.41
C PHE A 19 22.73 -18.21 7.91
N LYS A 20 23.78 -18.95 7.48
CA LYS A 20 24.18 -19.03 6.07
C LYS A 20 23.75 -20.35 5.47
N GLY A 21 23.33 -20.31 4.22
CA GLY A 21 22.96 -21.48 3.46
C GLY A 21 21.46 -21.68 3.30
N ALA A 22 21.07 -22.85 2.83
CA ALA A 22 19.68 -23.22 2.60
C ALA A 22 19.14 -24.06 3.75
N LEU A 23 17.91 -23.75 4.17
CA LEU A 23 17.11 -24.68 4.96
C LEU A 23 16.09 -25.34 4.03
N ASN A 24 16.26 -26.61 3.78
CA ASN A 24 15.31 -27.39 2.98
C ASN A 24 14.76 -28.53 3.84
N LEU A 25 13.50 -28.44 4.19
CA LEU A 25 12.81 -29.41 5.04
C LEU A 25 12.22 -30.60 4.24
N GLY A 26 12.29 -30.54 2.90
CA GLY A 26 11.59 -31.50 2.05
C GLY A 26 10.08 -31.45 2.31
N ASP A 27 9.48 -32.63 2.59
CA ASP A 27 8.05 -32.71 2.92
C ASP A 27 7.73 -32.52 4.41
N ARG A 28 8.74 -32.26 5.23
CA ARG A 28 8.57 -32.09 6.67
C ARG A 28 8.12 -30.69 7.03
N THR A 29 7.30 -30.58 8.06
CA THR A 29 6.78 -29.31 8.59
C THR A 29 7.32 -29.09 10.01
N LEU A 30 7.83 -27.88 10.26
CA LEU A 30 8.21 -27.44 11.62
C LEU A 30 7.04 -26.71 12.26
N THR A 31 6.78 -27.02 13.53
CA THR A 31 5.87 -26.21 14.35
C THR A 31 6.68 -25.14 15.06
N VAL A 32 6.31 -23.88 14.84
CA VAL A 32 6.98 -22.72 15.44
C VAL A 32 5.96 -21.79 16.11
N ASN A 33 6.33 -21.19 17.21
CA ASN A 33 5.56 -20.16 17.91
C ASN A 33 6.32 -18.85 18.10
N LYS A 34 7.56 -18.80 17.61
CA LYS A 34 8.44 -17.63 17.55
C LYS A 34 9.17 -17.61 16.21
N THR A 35 9.80 -16.50 15.90
CA THR A 35 10.58 -16.31 14.68
C THR A 35 11.62 -17.43 14.48
N LEU A 36 11.63 -18.04 13.29
CA LEU A 36 12.56 -19.12 12.97
C LEU A 36 14.00 -18.61 12.86
N PHE A 37 14.24 -17.52 12.15
CA PHE A 37 15.54 -16.91 12.00
C PHE A 37 15.58 -15.51 12.60
N ASN A 38 16.53 -15.20 13.46
CA ASN A 38 16.83 -13.82 13.83
C ASN A 38 17.47 -13.09 12.65
N ASN A 39 18.43 -13.74 11.98
CA ASN A 39 18.99 -13.26 10.72
C ASN A 39 19.34 -14.46 9.82
N ILE A 40 18.93 -14.40 8.56
CA ILE A 40 19.30 -15.36 7.52
C ILE A 40 19.98 -14.64 6.36
N GLU A 41 21.12 -15.16 5.93
CA GLU A 41 21.84 -14.73 4.71
C GLU A 41 21.60 -15.73 3.58
N LEU A 42 20.85 -15.31 2.57
CA LEU A 42 20.52 -16.13 1.40
C LEU A 42 21.61 -15.95 0.33
N SER A 43 22.83 -16.46 0.60
CA SER A 43 23.99 -16.19 -0.28
C SER A 43 24.19 -17.21 -1.39
N ASP A 44 23.97 -18.49 -1.11
CA ASP A 44 24.43 -19.58 -2.00
C ASP A 44 23.33 -20.45 -2.56
N ALA A 45 22.18 -20.55 -1.92
CA ALA A 45 21.11 -21.43 -2.32
C ALA A 45 19.70 -20.90 -1.93
N ASN A 46 18.70 -21.38 -2.67
CA ASN A 46 17.30 -21.13 -2.34
C ASN A 46 16.89 -21.92 -1.09
N SER A 47 16.07 -21.30 -0.25
CA SER A 47 15.51 -21.95 0.94
C SER A 47 14.03 -22.27 0.73
N THR A 48 13.61 -23.45 1.18
CA THR A 48 12.21 -23.86 1.21
C THR A 48 11.83 -24.25 2.62
N VAL A 49 10.86 -23.54 3.19
CA VAL A 49 10.38 -23.81 4.55
C VAL A 49 8.89 -24.13 4.54
N LYS A 50 8.52 -25.14 5.32
CA LYS A 50 7.12 -25.46 5.61
C LYS A 50 6.93 -25.35 7.12
N LEU A 51 6.06 -24.47 7.56
CA LEU A 51 5.88 -24.12 8.96
C LEU A 51 4.43 -24.29 9.39
N THR A 52 4.20 -24.77 10.61
CA THR A 52 2.95 -24.56 11.33
C THR A 52 3.15 -23.45 12.34
N TRP A 53 2.53 -22.30 12.10
CA TRP A 53 2.60 -21.14 12.99
C TRP A 53 1.56 -21.27 14.11
N LYS A 54 2.03 -21.17 15.36
CA LYS A 54 1.21 -21.18 16.57
C LYS A 54 1.49 -19.98 17.49
N GLY A 55 2.26 -18.99 17.01
CA GLY A 55 2.54 -17.79 17.77
C GLY A 55 1.32 -16.86 17.85
N THR A 56 1.29 -16.06 18.90
CA THR A 56 0.27 -15.03 19.13
C THR A 56 0.82 -13.60 19.04
N ASP A 57 2.14 -13.48 19.04
CA ASP A 57 2.82 -12.19 19.00
C ASP A 57 3.04 -11.72 17.55
N ALA A 58 3.11 -10.41 17.34
CA ALA A 58 3.33 -9.79 16.03
C ALA A 58 4.81 -9.88 15.55
N GLN A 59 5.52 -10.93 15.93
CA GLN A 59 6.90 -11.15 15.49
C GLN A 59 6.92 -11.84 14.12
N PRO A 60 7.91 -11.54 13.25
CA PRO A 60 8.03 -12.20 11.96
C PRO A 60 8.08 -13.73 12.07
N ILE A 61 7.35 -14.42 11.19
CA ILE A 61 7.23 -15.88 11.27
C ILE A 61 8.53 -16.56 10.83
N VAL A 62 9.05 -16.18 9.65
CA VAL A 62 10.20 -16.85 9.05
C VAL A 62 11.49 -16.19 9.48
N ALA A 63 11.64 -14.90 9.28
CA ALA A 63 12.88 -14.20 9.60
C ALA A 63 12.64 -12.79 10.16
N ALA A 64 13.34 -12.42 11.24
CA ALA A 64 13.36 -11.05 11.68
C ALA A 64 14.15 -10.19 10.70
N LYS A 65 15.25 -10.74 10.14
CA LYS A 65 16.08 -10.07 9.13
C LYS A 65 16.52 -11.04 8.04
N VAL A 66 16.49 -10.57 6.79
CA VAL A 66 17.03 -11.27 5.63
C VAL A 66 18.12 -10.40 5.00
N THR A 67 19.30 -11.00 4.83
CA THR A 67 20.47 -10.36 4.19
C THR A 67 20.92 -11.20 2.99
N GLY A 68 21.84 -10.66 2.20
CA GLY A 68 22.54 -11.42 1.15
C GLY A 68 22.05 -11.16 -0.27
N ALA A 69 22.48 -12.03 -1.18
CA ALA A 69 22.22 -11.93 -2.61
C ALA A 69 20.82 -12.42 -2.99
N ASP A 70 20.40 -12.13 -4.22
CA ASP A 70 19.09 -12.48 -4.76
C ASP A 70 18.88 -13.99 -4.82
N LYS A 71 18.28 -14.55 -3.79
CA LYS A 71 17.89 -15.96 -3.67
C LYS A 71 16.43 -16.08 -3.26
N THR A 72 15.82 -17.18 -3.64
CA THR A 72 14.40 -17.43 -3.37
C THR A 72 14.22 -18.05 -1.98
N LEU A 73 13.32 -17.46 -1.23
CA LEU A 73 12.72 -18.04 -0.03
C LEU A 73 11.27 -18.47 -0.34
N ALA A 74 11.06 -19.77 -0.49
CA ALA A 74 9.73 -20.35 -0.62
C ALA A 74 9.20 -20.71 0.76
N ALA A 75 8.16 -20.00 1.22
CA ALA A 75 7.58 -20.21 2.54
C ALA A 75 6.12 -20.69 2.43
N THR A 76 5.83 -21.88 2.95
CA THR A 76 4.47 -22.38 3.15
C THR A 76 4.18 -22.35 4.65
N VAL A 77 3.19 -21.56 5.05
CA VAL A 77 2.82 -21.36 6.45
C VAL A 77 1.41 -21.87 6.69
N THR A 78 1.29 -22.92 7.49
CA THR A 78 0.00 -23.40 8.01
C THR A 78 -0.27 -22.68 9.32
N VAL A 79 -1.32 -21.88 9.36
CA VAL A 79 -1.74 -21.19 10.58
C VAL A 79 -2.56 -22.13 11.44
N GLY A 80 -2.01 -22.51 12.59
CA GLY A 80 -2.58 -23.54 13.45
C GLY A 80 -3.12 -23.03 14.80
N THR A 81 -3.06 -21.73 15.06
CA THR A 81 -3.54 -21.15 16.32
C THR A 81 -4.98 -20.68 16.17
N PRO A 82 -5.92 -21.19 16.98
CA PRO A 82 -7.29 -20.69 16.99
C PRO A 82 -7.35 -19.22 17.39
N LYS A 83 -8.32 -18.49 16.86
CA LYS A 83 -8.55 -17.08 17.17
C LYS A 83 -9.00 -16.88 18.62
N SER A 84 -9.82 -17.78 19.13
CA SER A 84 -10.28 -17.81 20.52
C SER A 84 -10.87 -19.18 20.88
N ASP A 85 -11.14 -19.42 22.16
CA ASP A 85 -11.81 -20.67 22.59
C ASP A 85 -13.25 -20.82 22.04
N ALA A 86 -13.92 -19.71 21.80
CA ALA A 86 -15.25 -19.68 21.20
C ALA A 86 -15.23 -19.86 19.68
N GLU A 87 -14.05 -19.63 19.06
CA GLU A 87 -13.80 -19.69 17.62
C GLU A 87 -12.75 -20.75 17.28
N LYS A 88 -12.89 -21.92 17.89
CA LYS A 88 -11.89 -23.02 17.82
C LYS A 88 -11.54 -23.47 16.40
N ASP A 89 -12.45 -23.26 15.48
CA ASP A 89 -12.28 -23.64 14.08
C ASP A 89 -11.64 -22.55 13.22
N ILE A 90 -11.31 -21.38 13.80
CA ILE A 90 -10.74 -20.24 13.08
C ILE A 90 -9.26 -20.08 13.43
N CYS A 91 -8.39 -20.16 12.42
CA CYS A 91 -6.96 -19.95 12.57
C CYS A 91 -6.62 -18.45 12.50
N LYS A 92 -5.74 -17.96 13.39
CA LYS A 92 -5.40 -16.55 13.48
C LYS A 92 -3.96 -16.28 13.01
N LEU A 93 -3.81 -15.48 11.95
CA LEU A 93 -2.52 -14.96 11.50
C LEU A 93 -2.28 -13.59 12.14
N THR A 94 -1.26 -13.49 13.00
CA THR A 94 -0.93 -12.28 13.76
C THR A 94 0.36 -11.61 13.30
N SER A 95 1.11 -12.23 12.37
CA SER A 95 2.51 -11.90 12.13
C SER A 95 2.85 -11.87 10.65
N PRO A 96 3.78 -10.98 10.20
CA PRO A 96 4.33 -10.99 8.86
C PRO A 96 5.25 -12.19 8.64
N LEU A 97 5.65 -12.45 7.40
CA LEU A 97 6.67 -13.47 7.12
C LEU A 97 8.07 -12.98 7.48
N VAL A 98 8.40 -11.76 7.11
CA VAL A 98 9.75 -11.18 7.26
C VAL A 98 9.66 -9.79 7.92
N GLY A 99 10.56 -9.54 8.86
CA GLY A 99 10.66 -8.23 9.51
C GLY A 99 11.36 -7.21 8.62
N GLU A 100 12.62 -7.45 8.31
CA GLU A 100 13.46 -6.54 7.52
C GLU A 100 14.20 -7.28 6.41
N VAL A 101 14.27 -6.67 5.24
CA VAL A 101 15.13 -7.10 4.13
C VAL A 101 16.20 -6.02 3.90
N THR A 102 17.49 -6.37 4.03
CA THR A 102 18.60 -5.44 3.82
C THR A 102 19.44 -5.77 2.57
N GLY A 103 19.16 -6.89 1.92
CA GLY A 103 19.77 -7.30 0.67
C GLY A 103 18.76 -7.51 -0.43
N ALA A 104 18.89 -8.60 -1.19
CA ALA A 104 17.96 -8.98 -2.23
C ALA A 104 17.21 -10.26 -1.83
N LEU A 105 15.89 -10.24 -1.93
CA LEU A 105 15.00 -11.35 -1.60
C LEU A 105 13.98 -11.58 -2.71
N THR A 106 13.93 -12.80 -3.23
CA THR A 106 12.78 -13.30 -3.98
C THR A 106 11.90 -14.15 -3.05
N LEU A 107 10.65 -13.75 -2.84
CA LEU A 107 9.71 -14.44 -1.94
C LEU A 107 8.58 -15.11 -2.71
N ASN A 108 8.36 -16.38 -2.43
CA ASN A 108 7.14 -17.11 -2.83
C ASN A 108 6.39 -17.52 -1.54
N ALA A 109 5.24 -16.93 -1.30
CA ALA A 109 4.50 -17.08 -0.05
C ALA A 109 3.19 -17.86 -0.26
N THR A 110 2.96 -18.87 0.56
CA THR A 110 1.72 -19.63 0.57
C THR A 110 1.22 -19.72 2.02
N TYR A 111 0.01 -19.22 2.24
CA TYR A 111 -0.69 -19.39 3.51
C TYR A 111 -1.75 -20.47 3.38
N THR A 112 -1.80 -21.36 4.35
CA THR A 112 -2.81 -22.40 4.45
C THR A 112 -3.38 -22.41 5.86
N THR A 113 -4.49 -23.11 6.05
CA THR A 113 -5.10 -23.30 7.37
C THR A 113 -5.06 -24.76 7.79
N SER A 114 -5.08 -25.03 9.09
CA SER A 114 -5.23 -26.37 9.61
C SER A 114 -6.70 -26.83 9.54
N ALA A 115 -6.91 -28.09 9.15
CA ALA A 115 -8.21 -28.76 9.24
C ALA A 115 -9.40 -28.02 8.58
N ASN A 116 -9.18 -27.41 7.42
CA ASN A 116 -10.21 -26.65 6.68
C ASN A 116 -10.84 -25.46 7.46
N SER A 117 -10.19 -25.00 8.50
CA SER A 117 -10.64 -23.85 9.29
C SER A 117 -10.44 -22.55 8.52
N PRO A 118 -11.32 -21.55 8.69
CA PRO A 118 -11.10 -20.23 8.10
C PRO A 118 -9.84 -19.54 8.65
N LEU A 119 -9.22 -18.69 7.83
CA LEU A 119 -8.09 -17.87 8.23
C LEU A 119 -8.56 -16.45 8.61
N ALA A 120 -8.40 -16.09 9.86
CA ALA A 120 -8.49 -14.69 10.28
C ALA A 120 -7.10 -14.04 10.21
N VAL A 121 -6.97 -12.93 9.52
CA VAL A 121 -5.78 -12.08 9.56
C VAL A 121 -6.03 -10.95 10.54
N ASP A 122 -5.29 -10.94 11.65
CA ASP A 122 -5.41 -9.93 12.69
C ASP A 122 -4.00 -9.53 13.15
N MET A 123 -3.33 -8.76 12.30
CA MET A 123 -1.96 -8.34 12.50
C MET A 123 -1.94 -6.94 13.10
N GLN A 124 -1.34 -6.83 14.29
CA GLN A 124 -1.25 -5.56 15.00
C GLN A 124 0.18 -5.33 15.47
N SER A 125 0.73 -4.14 15.22
CA SER A 125 2.04 -3.74 15.73
C SER A 125 1.96 -2.40 16.45
N SER A 126 2.42 -2.37 17.68
CA SER A 126 2.65 -1.14 18.46
C SER A 126 4.11 -0.68 18.40
N ALA A 127 4.98 -1.38 17.68
CA ALA A 127 6.42 -1.16 17.70
C ALA A 127 7.00 -0.64 16.37
N GLY A 128 6.25 -0.70 15.25
CA GLY A 128 6.80 -0.28 13.97
C GLY A 128 5.89 -0.57 12.77
N ASN A 129 6.49 -0.53 11.60
CA ASN A 129 5.81 -0.77 10.33
C ASN A 129 5.21 -2.18 10.24
N MET A 130 4.16 -2.34 9.47
CA MET A 130 3.47 -3.61 9.28
C MET A 130 3.08 -3.85 7.82
N GLY A 131 3.44 -5.02 7.31
CA GLY A 131 2.98 -5.55 6.03
C GLY A 131 2.67 -7.04 6.14
N LEU A 132 1.81 -7.58 5.31
CA LEU A 132 1.51 -9.02 5.32
C LEU A 132 2.78 -9.86 5.11
N LEU A 133 3.65 -9.42 4.22
CA LEU A 133 4.84 -10.16 3.83
C LEU A 133 6.10 -9.62 4.49
N VAL A 134 6.30 -8.29 4.43
CA VAL A 134 7.53 -7.63 4.89
C VAL A 134 7.17 -6.35 5.64
N ASN A 135 7.74 -6.15 6.82
CA ASN A 135 7.54 -4.89 7.54
C ASN A 135 8.37 -3.76 6.93
N THR A 136 9.64 -4.00 6.63
CA THR A 136 10.55 -2.96 6.12
C THR A 136 11.50 -3.51 5.07
N LEU A 137 11.55 -2.85 3.92
CA LEU A 137 12.67 -2.95 2.99
C LEU A 137 13.64 -1.82 3.30
N ALA A 138 14.87 -2.17 3.68
CA ALA A 138 15.91 -1.19 3.99
C ALA A 138 16.35 -0.42 2.74
N GLU A 139 17.17 0.59 2.93
CA GLU A 139 17.73 1.38 1.82
C GLU A 139 18.38 0.47 0.77
N ARG A 140 18.03 0.69 -0.49
CA ARG A 140 18.53 -0.04 -1.66
C ARG A 140 18.29 -1.56 -1.63
N ALA A 141 17.48 -2.06 -0.71
CA ALA A 141 17.09 -3.45 -0.73
C ALA A 141 16.24 -3.78 -1.96
N SER A 142 16.34 -5.02 -2.43
CA SER A 142 15.57 -5.53 -3.56
C SER A 142 14.59 -6.61 -3.09
N PHE A 143 13.33 -6.47 -3.46
CA PHE A 143 12.28 -7.43 -3.14
C PHE A 143 11.52 -7.84 -4.41
N THR A 144 11.51 -9.12 -4.69
CA THR A 144 10.71 -9.71 -5.76
C THR A 144 9.68 -10.65 -5.15
N LEU A 145 8.41 -10.40 -5.39
CA LEU A 145 7.36 -11.34 -5.05
C LEU A 145 7.17 -12.29 -6.22
N ALA A 146 7.55 -13.55 -6.07
CA ALA A 146 7.37 -14.59 -7.09
C ALA A 146 5.94 -15.14 -7.10
N GLY A 147 5.26 -15.13 -5.96
CA GLY A 147 3.87 -15.57 -5.83
C GLY A 147 3.33 -15.32 -4.42
N LEU A 148 2.01 -15.15 -4.35
CA LEU A 148 1.25 -15.07 -3.10
C LEU A 148 -0.01 -15.91 -3.24
N THR A 149 -0.19 -16.85 -2.33
CA THR A 149 -1.43 -17.63 -2.21
C THR A 149 -2.01 -17.43 -0.82
N LEU A 150 -3.24 -16.94 -0.77
CA LEU A 150 -4.06 -16.88 0.43
C LEU A 150 -5.15 -17.96 0.33
N PRO A 151 -5.62 -18.53 1.45
CA PRO A 151 -6.74 -19.46 1.42
C PRO A 151 -8.03 -18.76 1.03
N ASP A 152 -8.91 -19.45 0.31
CA ASP A 152 -10.19 -18.89 -0.15
C ASP A 152 -11.17 -18.59 0.99
N ASN A 153 -10.99 -19.21 2.15
CA ASN A 153 -11.86 -19.10 3.32
C ASN A 153 -11.28 -18.13 4.37
N LEU A 154 -11.19 -16.86 4.03
CA LEU A 154 -10.85 -15.84 5.00
C LEU A 154 -12.03 -15.57 5.95
N ASP A 155 -11.76 -15.42 7.25
CA ASP A 155 -12.75 -15.10 8.26
C ASP A 155 -12.78 -13.61 8.60
N GLY A 156 -13.95 -13.05 8.68
CA GLY A 156 -14.17 -11.65 9.04
C GLY A 156 -13.52 -10.68 8.06
N THR A 157 -13.06 -9.55 8.59
CA THR A 157 -12.28 -8.55 7.84
C THR A 157 -10.81 -8.72 8.18
N PRO A 158 -9.99 -9.27 7.29
CA PRO A 158 -8.56 -9.40 7.51
C PRO A 158 -7.92 -8.04 7.77
N THR A 159 -7.25 -7.86 8.92
CA THR A 159 -6.74 -6.57 9.38
C THR A 159 -5.23 -6.56 9.51
N ILE A 160 -4.59 -5.53 8.97
CA ILE A 160 -3.19 -5.18 9.17
C ILE A 160 -3.14 -3.79 9.77
N ASN A 161 -2.64 -3.66 11.00
CA ASN A 161 -2.69 -2.41 11.75
C ASN A 161 -1.35 -2.07 12.41
N ALA A 162 -0.76 -0.91 12.04
CA ALA A 162 0.44 -0.38 12.65
C ALA A 162 0.10 0.85 13.50
N THR A 163 0.12 0.70 14.82
CA THR A 163 -0.38 1.70 15.78
C THR A 163 0.71 2.58 16.41
N ALA A 164 1.99 2.27 16.22
CA ALA A 164 3.10 3.08 16.70
C ALA A 164 3.14 4.45 16.02
N ASP A 165 3.59 5.47 16.74
CA ASP A 165 3.82 6.80 16.16
C ASP A 165 4.81 6.72 14.99
N GLY A 166 4.45 7.30 13.85
CA GLY A 166 5.25 7.24 12.63
C GLY A 166 5.20 5.92 11.85
N ALA A 167 4.51 4.90 12.36
CA ALA A 167 4.43 3.61 11.71
C ALA A 167 3.57 3.62 10.44
N ASN A 168 4.02 2.85 9.45
CA ASN A 168 3.38 2.71 8.15
C ASN A 168 2.79 1.30 8.01
N ALA A 169 1.66 1.19 7.34
CA ALA A 169 1.03 -0.09 7.06
C ALA A 169 0.75 -0.27 5.57
N GLY A 170 1.08 -1.44 5.05
CA GLY A 170 0.79 -1.83 3.68
C GLY A 170 0.20 -3.23 3.58
N GLY A 171 -0.62 -3.48 2.57
CA GLY A 171 -1.18 -4.80 2.33
C GLY A 171 -0.10 -5.88 2.13
N LEU A 172 1.04 -5.51 1.55
CA LEU A 172 2.18 -6.40 1.36
C LEU A 172 3.41 -5.96 2.15
N ILE A 173 3.73 -4.66 2.10
CA ILE A 173 4.97 -4.07 2.63
C ILE A 173 4.62 -2.85 3.48
N GLY A 174 5.09 -2.79 4.71
CA GLY A 174 4.87 -1.63 5.59
C GLY A 174 5.62 -0.40 5.10
N GLU A 175 6.93 -0.51 4.87
CA GLU A 175 7.78 0.58 4.37
C GLU A 175 8.84 0.06 3.40
N ALA A 176 9.02 0.78 2.28
CA ALA A 176 10.17 0.65 1.38
C ALA A 176 11.02 1.93 1.51
N GLN A 177 12.20 1.79 2.09
CA GLN A 177 13.13 2.89 2.33
C GLN A 177 13.82 3.36 1.04
N GLU A 178 14.64 4.41 1.14
CA GLU A 178 15.23 5.12 0.01
C GLU A 178 15.95 4.19 -0.98
N GLY A 179 15.52 4.24 -2.24
CA GLY A 179 16.13 3.50 -3.33
C GLY A 179 15.83 2.00 -3.34
N ALA A 180 14.88 1.53 -2.54
CA ALA A 180 14.46 0.14 -2.60
C ALA A 180 13.83 -0.20 -3.95
N THR A 181 13.99 -1.46 -4.37
CA THR A 181 13.39 -2.01 -5.60
C THR A 181 12.34 -3.04 -5.25
N VAL A 182 11.17 -2.94 -5.84
CA VAL A 182 10.07 -3.88 -5.65
C VAL A 182 9.56 -4.38 -6.99
N ALA A 183 9.53 -5.70 -7.16
CA ALA A 183 8.92 -6.35 -8.31
C ALA A 183 7.73 -7.20 -7.86
N LEU A 184 6.57 -6.94 -8.42
CA LEU A 184 5.32 -7.66 -8.11
C LEU A 184 4.81 -8.40 -9.34
N PRO A 185 4.38 -9.67 -9.23
CA PRO A 185 3.73 -10.37 -10.31
C PRO A 185 2.29 -9.85 -10.49
N THR A 186 1.71 -10.10 -11.64
CA THR A 186 0.27 -9.94 -11.85
C THR A 186 -0.52 -11.08 -11.20
N GLY A 187 -1.82 -10.88 -11.01
CA GLY A 187 -2.72 -11.91 -10.47
C GLY A 187 -2.69 -12.05 -8.95
N ILE A 188 -2.05 -11.13 -8.23
CA ILE A 188 -2.17 -11.04 -6.77
C ILE A 188 -3.55 -10.48 -6.42
N ASP A 189 -4.23 -11.11 -5.49
CA ASP A 189 -5.46 -10.61 -4.89
C ASP A 189 -5.25 -10.27 -3.42
N VAL A 190 -5.24 -8.99 -3.10
CA VAL A 190 -5.17 -8.47 -1.73
C VAL A 190 -6.47 -7.76 -1.33
N SER A 191 -7.53 -7.98 -2.10
CA SER A 191 -8.81 -7.29 -1.99
C SER A 191 -9.54 -7.51 -0.67
N ALA A 192 -9.25 -8.57 0.02
CA ALA A 192 -9.87 -8.87 1.30
C ALA A 192 -9.22 -8.13 2.49
N LEU A 193 -8.01 -7.57 2.33
CA LEU A 193 -7.27 -6.99 3.44
C LEU A 193 -7.82 -5.60 3.84
N SER A 194 -7.90 -5.33 5.12
CA SER A 194 -8.08 -4.00 5.71
C SER A 194 -6.75 -3.55 6.29
N VAL A 195 -6.28 -2.37 5.90
CA VAL A 195 -4.96 -1.87 6.28
C VAL A 195 -5.08 -0.54 7.01
N ALA A 196 -4.42 -0.39 8.14
CA ALA A 196 -4.39 0.85 8.91
C ALA A 196 -2.97 1.13 9.43
N GLY A 197 -2.47 2.33 9.19
CA GLY A 197 -1.19 2.80 9.69
C GLY A 197 -1.33 4.16 10.34
N LYS A 198 -0.54 4.45 11.37
CA LYS A 198 -0.64 5.72 12.07
C LYS A 198 -0.03 6.89 11.29
N ASN A 199 0.91 6.64 10.40
CA ASN A 199 1.50 7.66 9.53
C ASN A 199 0.99 7.49 8.08
N ALA A 200 1.45 6.45 7.39
CA ALA A 200 1.05 6.20 6.01
C ALA A 200 0.45 4.80 5.85
N THR A 201 -0.60 4.73 5.05
CA THR A 201 -1.34 3.50 4.79
C THR A 201 -1.54 3.33 3.30
N GLY A 202 -1.16 2.17 2.79
CA GLY A 202 -1.34 1.83 1.37
C GLY A 202 -1.90 0.44 1.16
N GLY A 203 -2.65 0.26 0.09
CA GLY A 203 -3.17 -1.03 -0.27
C GLY A 203 -2.08 -2.08 -0.55
N LEU A 204 -0.95 -1.66 -1.08
CA LEU A 204 0.20 -2.52 -1.29
C LEU A 204 1.37 -2.13 -0.36
N ILE A 205 1.73 -0.85 -0.32
CA ILE A 205 2.88 -0.35 0.42
C ILE A 205 2.45 0.84 1.26
N GLY A 206 2.78 0.84 2.56
CA GLY A 206 2.44 1.96 3.44
C GLY A 206 3.18 3.22 3.04
N LYS A 207 4.51 3.16 3.03
CA LYS A 207 5.39 4.26 2.60
C LYS A 207 6.47 3.77 1.66
N ALA A 208 6.80 4.58 0.66
CA ALA A 208 7.87 4.31 -0.30
C ALA A 208 8.67 5.58 -0.61
N THR A 209 10.00 5.50 -0.46
CA THR A 209 10.91 6.62 -0.72
C THR A 209 11.85 6.28 -1.87
N LYS A 210 11.80 7.06 -2.96
CA LYS A 210 12.56 6.83 -4.20
C LYS A 210 12.49 5.37 -4.65
N LEU A 211 11.28 4.83 -4.69
CA LEU A 211 11.02 3.44 -5.03
C LEU A 211 11.21 3.19 -6.52
N THR A 212 11.88 2.10 -6.88
CA THR A 212 11.75 1.49 -8.20
C THR A 212 10.71 0.38 -8.14
N LEU A 213 9.53 0.60 -8.74
CA LEU A 213 8.43 -0.36 -8.73
C LEU A 213 8.23 -0.96 -10.13
N THR A 214 8.29 -2.28 -10.21
CA THR A 214 7.97 -3.03 -11.44
C THR A 214 6.77 -3.92 -11.17
N VAL A 215 5.77 -3.89 -12.05
CA VAL A 215 4.56 -4.70 -11.92
C VAL A 215 4.34 -5.50 -13.19
N GLY A 216 4.26 -6.82 -13.04
CA GLY A 216 3.73 -7.74 -14.05
C GLY A 216 4.43 -7.78 -15.37
N LYS A 217 5.66 -7.34 -15.47
CA LYS A 217 6.42 -7.43 -16.72
C LYS A 217 7.27 -8.69 -16.73
N ASP A 218 7.15 -9.45 -17.82
CA ASP A 218 8.17 -10.44 -18.18
C ASP A 218 9.46 -9.73 -18.60
N ASN A 219 10.53 -10.47 -18.81
CA ASN A 219 11.83 -9.96 -19.29
C ASN A 219 11.75 -9.23 -20.65
N SER A 220 10.60 -9.30 -21.35
CA SER A 220 10.34 -8.61 -22.61
C SER A 220 9.52 -7.32 -22.45
N GLY A 221 9.13 -6.97 -21.23
CA GLY A 221 8.29 -5.81 -20.92
C GLY A 221 6.81 -6.01 -21.20
N LYS A 222 6.36 -7.24 -21.47
CA LYS A 222 4.94 -7.59 -21.66
C LYS A 222 4.35 -8.16 -20.38
N ASP A 223 3.05 -7.95 -20.16
CA ASP A 223 2.33 -8.54 -19.06
C ASP A 223 2.32 -10.07 -19.18
N ALA A 224 2.99 -10.74 -18.27
CA ALA A 224 3.23 -12.19 -18.35
C ALA A 224 1.95 -13.03 -18.24
N SER A 225 0.85 -12.50 -17.71
CA SER A 225 -0.34 -13.30 -17.42
C SER A 225 -1.69 -12.69 -17.82
N GLY A 226 -1.73 -11.43 -18.25
CA GLY A 226 -2.98 -10.73 -18.57
C GLY A 226 -3.95 -10.57 -17.37
N LYS A 227 -3.48 -10.81 -16.15
CA LYS A 227 -4.26 -10.65 -14.93
C LYS A 227 -3.79 -9.41 -14.16
N ALA A 228 -4.72 -8.59 -13.70
CA ALA A 228 -4.43 -7.43 -12.86
C ALA A 228 -4.02 -7.85 -11.44
N ILE A 229 -3.30 -6.95 -10.75
CA ILE A 229 -3.26 -6.98 -9.28
C ILE A 229 -4.60 -6.48 -8.79
N VAL A 230 -5.30 -7.32 -8.04
CA VAL A 230 -6.64 -7.02 -7.57
C VAL A 230 -6.55 -6.31 -6.23
N ILE A 231 -7.00 -5.06 -6.21
CA ILE A 231 -7.14 -4.23 -5.02
C ILE A 231 -8.62 -3.89 -4.90
N LYS A 232 -9.40 -4.77 -4.29
CA LYS A 232 -10.85 -4.59 -4.14
C LYS A 232 -11.23 -3.90 -2.83
N PRO A 233 -12.48 -3.43 -2.72
CA PRO A 233 -12.92 -2.37 -1.81
C PRO A 233 -13.09 -2.74 -0.33
N ALA A 234 -12.60 -3.85 0.14
CA ALA A 234 -12.58 -4.13 1.58
C ALA A 234 -11.55 -3.27 2.35
N TYR A 235 -10.86 -2.37 1.64
CA TYR A 235 -9.97 -1.42 2.28
C TYR A 235 -10.74 -0.34 3.03
N ALA A 236 -11.06 -0.60 4.28
CA ALA A 236 -11.15 0.49 5.24
C ALA A 236 -9.70 0.89 5.57
N VAL A 237 -9.06 1.63 4.69
CA VAL A 237 -7.81 2.31 5.02
C VAL A 237 -8.16 3.40 6.02
N GLY A 238 -7.96 3.09 7.28
CA GLY A 238 -8.22 4.00 8.36
C GLY A 238 -9.33 3.55 9.29
N SER A 239 -8.95 2.85 10.34
CA SER A 239 -9.73 2.83 11.57
C SER A 239 -9.76 4.25 12.17
N SER A 240 -10.52 4.46 13.24
CA SER A 240 -10.61 5.71 14.00
C SER A 240 -9.26 6.26 14.53
N SER A 241 -8.16 5.57 14.34
CA SER A 241 -6.77 5.92 14.65
C SER A 241 -5.89 6.05 13.41
N ALA A 242 -6.46 6.22 12.24
CA ALA A 242 -5.78 6.22 10.97
C ALA A 242 -4.78 7.34 10.79
N GLY A 243 -3.80 7.04 9.96
CA GLY A 243 -2.67 7.87 9.69
C GLY A 243 -2.96 9.15 8.93
N THR A 244 -1.90 9.89 8.70
CA THR A 244 -1.92 11.18 8.02
C THR A 244 -2.12 11.02 6.51
N TYR A 245 -1.64 9.90 5.93
CA TYR A 245 -1.66 9.66 4.49
C TYR A 245 -2.30 8.31 4.14
N ALA A 246 -3.24 8.31 3.20
CA ALA A 246 -3.92 7.10 2.75
C ALA A 246 -3.99 7.02 1.23
N GLY A 247 -3.48 5.93 0.66
CA GLY A 247 -3.51 5.66 -0.77
C GLY A 247 -4.00 4.25 -1.10
N GLY A 248 -4.76 4.10 -2.16
CA GLY A 248 -5.21 2.78 -2.60
C GLY A 248 -4.05 1.86 -3.01
N LEU A 249 -2.94 2.41 -3.51
CA LEU A 249 -1.70 1.69 -3.76
C LEU A 249 -0.67 1.96 -2.66
N ILE A 250 -0.28 3.22 -2.50
CA ILE A 250 0.79 3.65 -1.59
C ILE A 250 0.32 4.86 -0.80
N GLY A 251 0.50 4.82 0.52
CA GLY A 251 0.09 5.94 1.39
C GLY A 251 0.92 7.20 1.19
N ASP A 252 2.24 7.06 1.20
CA ASP A 252 3.21 8.14 0.96
C ASP A 252 4.26 7.64 -0.02
N ALA A 253 4.30 8.21 -1.22
CA ALA A 253 5.05 7.69 -2.35
C ALA A 253 6.01 8.71 -2.96
N SER A 254 7.24 8.27 -3.24
CA SER A 254 8.11 8.84 -4.27
C SER A 254 8.79 7.72 -5.06
N PHE A 255 9.04 7.97 -6.34
CA PHE A 255 9.69 7.02 -7.23
C PHE A 255 11.13 7.50 -7.56
N ALA A 256 12.04 6.55 -7.81
CA ALA A 256 13.41 6.87 -8.20
C ALA A 256 13.48 7.41 -9.62
N ASP A 257 12.62 6.88 -10.50
CA ASP A 257 12.54 7.18 -11.93
C ASP A 257 11.07 7.36 -12.34
N ALA A 258 10.83 7.58 -13.62
CA ALA A 258 9.48 7.66 -14.17
C ALA A 258 8.70 6.37 -13.94
N PHE A 259 7.43 6.52 -13.51
CA PHE A 259 6.55 5.40 -13.24
C PHE A 259 5.21 5.55 -13.98
N THR A 260 4.78 4.51 -14.67
CA THR A 260 3.52 4.50 -15.41
C THR A 260 2.59 3.40 -14.96
N ILE A 261 1.37 3.77 -14.62
CA ILE A 261 0.26 2.86 -14.35
C ILE A 261 -0.55 2.73 -15.65
N ASN A 262 -0.45 1.58 -16.31
CA ASN A 262 -1.24 1.28 -17.50
C ASN A 262 -2.59 0.64 -17.13
N SER A 263 -3.57 0.80 -17.99
CA SER A 263 -4.87 0.14 -17.88
C SER A 263 -4.71 -1.38 -17.70
N GLY A 264 -5.47 -1.95 -16.77
CA GLY A 264 -5.48 -3.39 -16.52
C GLY A 264 -4.37 -3.92 -15.61
N ILE A 265 -3.40 -3.09 -15.18
CA ILE A 265 -2.39 -3.51 -14.20
C ILE A 265 -3.00 -3.61 -12.80
N PHE A 266 -3.83 -2.65 -12.42
CA PHE A 266 -4.51 -2.65 -11.13
C PHE A 266 -6.02 -2.69 -11.32
N ASP A 267 -6.69 -3.59 -10.61
CA ASP A 267 -8.15 -3.67 -10.55
C ASP A 267 -8.63 -3.22 -9.17
N PHE A 268 -9.25 -2.07 -9.12
CA PHE A 268 -9.86 -1.51 -7.90
C PHE A 268 -11.31 -1.97 -7.68
N GLY A 269 -11.85 -2.82 -8.54
CA GLY A 269 -13.19 -3.40 -8.42
C GLY A 269 -14.28 -2.33 -8.25
N LYS A 270 -15.02 -2.40 -7.12
CA LYS A 270 -16.09 -1.43 -6.80
C LYS A 270 -15.56 -0.12 -6.21
N GLY A 271 -14.26 0.03 -6.06
CA GLY A 271 -13.60 1.21 -5.53
C GLY A 271 -12.90 0.98 -4.18
N VAL A 272 -12.10 1.95 -3.80
CA VAL A 272 -11.33 1.96 -2.55
C VAL A 272 -11.98 2.92 -1.56
N ALA A 273 -12.29 2.45 -0.36
CA ALA A 273 -12.73 3.31 0.73
C ALA A 273 -11.50 3.73 1.56
N LEU A 274 -11.24 5.03 1.61
CA LEU A 274 -10.10 5.61 2.31
C LEU A 274 -10.58 6.47 3.46
N SER A 275 -9.94 6.33 4.62
CA SER A 275 -10.19 7.18 5.78
C SER A 275 -8.87 7.72 6.33
N VAL A 276 -8.84 8.98 6.72
CA VAL A 276 -7.68 9.62 7.34
C VAL A 276 -8.09 10.34 8.62
N SER A 277 -7.19 10.36 9.60
CA SER A 277 -7.41 11.04 10.87
C SER A 277 -6.85 12.46 10.83
N ASN A 278 -7.58 13.39 11.42
CA ASN A 278 -7.28 14.83 11.39
C ASN A 278 -6.45 15.35 12.58
N THR A 279 -5.70 14.50 13.27
CA THR A 279 -5.17 14.88 14.59
C THR A 279 -3.99 15.85 14.61
N SER A 280 -3.17 15.98 13.55
CA SER A 280 -1.96 16.80 13.68
C SER A 280 -1.39 17.48 12.44
N ALA A 281 -1.56 16.94 11.26
CA ALA A 281 -1.09 17.51 10.00
C ALA A 281 -2.22 17.51 8.99
N ALA A 282 -2.11 18.26 7.91
CA ALA A 282 -3.10 18.21 6.84
C ALA A 282 -3.15 16.80 6.24
N PRO A 283 -4.16 15.99 6.58
CA PRO A 283 -4.24 14.61 6.09
C PRO A 283 -4.44 14.60 4.59
N SER A 284 -3.92 13.57 3.94
CA SER A 284 -4.04 13.46 2.48
C SER A 284 -4.50 12.07 2.09
N ALA A 285 -5.53 12.00 1.27
CA ALA A 285 -6.03 10.72 0.77
C ALA A 285 -6.30 10.77 -0.73
N GLY A 286 -5.89 9.73 -1.43
CA GLY A 286 -6.08 9.58 -2.86
C GLY A 286 -6.31 8.13 -3.29
N GLY A 287 -7.09 7.94 -4.34
CA GLY A 287 -7.43 6.60 -4.83
C GLY A 287 -6.22 5.73 -5.17
N LEU A 288 -5.10 6.35 -5.57
CA LEU A 288 -3.81 5.68 -5.79
C LEU A 288 -2.80 6.05 -4.71
N PHE A 289 -2.59 7.34 -4.48
CA PHE A 289 -1.56 7.85 -3.58
C PHE A 289 -2.15 8.84 -2.59
N GLY A 290 -1.86 8.66 -1.29
CA GLY A 290 -2.19 9.67 -0.29
C GLY A 290 -1.37 10.95 -0.50
N VAL A 291 -0.05 10.78 -0.56
CA VAL A 291 0.92 11.80 -1.00
C VAL A 291 1.76 11.22 -2.13
N LEU A 292 2.05 12.05 -3.13
CA LEU A 292 2.95 11.71 -4.23
C LEU A 292 3.98 12.83 -4.41
N ASP A 293 5.26 12.46 -4.24
CA ASP A 293 6.42 13.30 -4.57
C ASP A 293 7.00 12.90 -5.92
N ILE A 294 6.95 13.81 -6.89
CA ILE A 294 7.46 13.60 -8.26
C ILE A 294 8.82 14.27 -8.49
N SER A 295 9.59 14.53 -7.43
CA SER A 295 10.88 15.24 -7.56
C SER A 295 11.92 14.49 -8.39
N ASN A 296 11.80 13.18 -8.56
CA ASN A 296 12.82 12.36 -9.23
C ASN A 296 12.34 11.78 -10.57
N GLY A 297 11.07 11.86 -10.92
CA GLY A 297 10.55 11.28 -12.16
C GLY A 297 9.08 11.57 -12.39
N ASP A 298 8.69 11.50 -13.65
CA ASP A 298 7.31 11.65 -14.06
C ASP A 298 6.48 10.46 -13.58
N VAL A 299 5.24 10.72 -13.19
CA VAL A 299 4.26 9.66 -12.89
C VAL A 299 3.07 9.80 -13.83
N ALA A 300 2.72 8.70 -14.49
CA ALA A 300 1.61 8.69 -15.44
C ALA A 300 0.55 7.65 -15.07
N VAL A 301 -0.71 8.01 -15.30
CA VAL A 301 -1.87 7.10 -15.29
C VAL A 301 -2.41 7.06 -16.71
N ASN A 302 -2.31 5.90 -17.34
CA ASN A 302 -2.64 5.67 -18.73
C ASN A 302 -3.81 4.69 -18.85
N GLY A 303 -5.01 5.24 -18.90
CA GLY A 303 -6.26 4.49 -18.97
C GLY A 303 -6.67 3.82 -17.66
N GLY A 304 -7.79 3.11 -17.72
CA GLY A 304 -8.36 2.38 -16.59
C GLY A 304 -9.48 3.13 -15.87
N SER A 305 -10.13 2.41 -14.96
CA SER A 305 -11.22 2.96 -14.14
C SER A 305 -10.85 2.90 -12.67
N TYR A 306 -10.91 4.04 -12.02
CA TYR A 306 -10.54 4.21 -10.61
C TYR A 306 -11.74 4.75 -9.85
N THR A 307 -12.14 4.03 -8.81
CA THR A 307 -13.22 4.47 -7.93
C THR A 307 -12.68 4.62 -6.52
N SER A 308 -12.90 5.77 -5.91
CA SER A 308 -12.52 6.01 -4.52
C SER A 308 -13.63 6.72 -3.75
N THR A 309 -13.86 6.27 -2.52
CA THR A 309 -14.72 6.94 -1.55
C THR A 309 -13.87 7.36 -0.37
N LEU A 310 -13.85 8.64 -0.08
CA LEU A 310 -13.08 9.21 1.00
C LEU A 310 -13.98 9.48 2.19
N GLN A 311 -13.54 9.02 3.36
CA GLN A 311 -14.20 9.31 4.62
C GLN A 311 -13.27 10.19 5.45
N ASN A 312 -13.77 11.32 5.91
CA ASN A 312 -13.05 12.17 6.83
C ASN A 312 -13.24 11.65 8.26
N GLY A 313 -12.15 11.60 9.02
CA GLY A 313 -12.22 11.35 10.46
C GLY A 313 -12.95 12.49 11.20
N LYS A 314 -13.44 12.19 12.37
CA LYS A 314 -14.39 13.00 13.17
C LYS A 314 -13.95 14.41 13.59
N ASP A 315 -12.76 14.90 13.26
CA ASP A 315 -12.27 16.18 13.79
C ASP A 315 -12.54 17.35 12.84
N ASP A 316 -13.45 18.20 13.23
CA ASP A 316 -14.13 19.25 12.43
C ASP A 316 -13.27 20.46 12.03
N ASN A 317 -12.01 20.53 12.44
CA ASN A 317 -11.26 21.81 12.37
C ASN A 317 -9.97 21.80 11.55
N LYS A 318 -9.59 20.70 10.91
CA LYS A 318 -8.33 20.63 10.15
C LYS A 318 -8.53 20.31 8.67
N HIS A 319 -7.71 20.97 7.88
CA HIS A 319 -7.76 20.95 6.43
C HIS A 319 -7.11 19.69 5.87
N GLY A 320 -7.86 18.92 5.09
CA GLY A 320 -7.36 17.71 4.42
C GLY A 320 -7.32 17.87 2.89
N ASN A 321 -6.45 17.09 2.24
CA ASN A 321 -6.27 17.06 0.81
C ASN A 321 -6.84 15.75 0.25
N TYR A 322 -7.81 15.82 -0.63
CA TYR A 322 -8.54 14.65 -1.10
C TYR A 322 -8.61 14.63 -2.63
N GLY A 323 -8.06 13.60 -3.24
CA GLY A 323 -8.07 13.43 -4.70
C GLY A 323 -8.61 12.08 -5.13
N GLY A 324 -9.26 12.03 -6.27
CA GLY A 324 -9.71 10.78 -6.86
C GLY A 324 -8.54 9.82 -7.14
N LEU A 325 -7.38 10.37 -7.47
CA LEU A 325 -6.14 9.61 -7.67
C LEU A 325 -5.07 9.96 -6.62
N VAL A 326 -4.82 11.25 -6.36
CA VAL A 326 -3.74 11.72 -5.49
C VAL A 326 -4.30 12.73 -4.48
N GLY A 327 -4.08 12.50 -3.19
CA GLY A 327 -4.49 13.44 -2.14
C GLY A 327 -3.68 14.73 -2.21
N LYS A 328 -2.35 14.62 -2.11
CA LYS A 328 -1.40 15.73 -2.24
C LYS A 328 -0.30 15.39 -3.22
N LEU A 329 -0.08 16.23 -4.20
CA LEU A 329 0.99 16.11 -5.19
C LEU A 329 1.97 17.26 -5.02
N TRP A 330 3.26 16.96 -4.99
CA TRP A 330 4.32 17.95 -5.00
C TRP A 330 5.59 17.40 -5.66
N GLY A 331 6.54 18.28 -6.01
CA GLY A 331 7.84 17.91 -6.52
C GLY A 331 8.82 19.06 -6.41
N LYS A 332 10.10 18.75 -6.44
CA LYS A 332 11.17 19.75 -6.53
C LYS A 332 11.64 19.84 -7.96
N LYS A 333 11.88 21.03 -8.44
CA LYS A 333 12.58 21.24 -9.69
C LYS A 333 14.03 20.75 -9.53
N ASN A 334 14.43 19.82 -10.36
CA ASN A 334 15.81 19.32 -10.39
C ASN A 334 16.53 19.94 -11.61
N GLY A 335 17.33 20.97 -11.35
CA GLY A 335 17.87 21.79 -12.43
C GLY A 335 16.76 22.49 -13.22
N ASP A 336 16.71 22.28 -14.53
CA ASP A 336 15.64 22.80 -15.39
C ASP A 336 14.50 21.81 -15.64
N ALA A 337 14.61 20.57 -15.15
CA ALA A 337 13.59 19.55 -15.32
C ALA A 337 12.39 19.80 -14.39
N LEU A 338 11.22 19.91 -14.98
CA LEU A 338 9.95 19.93 -14.31
C LEU A 338 9.28 18.57 -14.53
N HIS A 339 9.10 17.80 -13.46
CA HIS A 339 8.39 16.53 -13.55
C HIS A 339 6.88 16.73 -13.48
N ALA A 340 6.14 15.83 -14.12
CA ALA A 340 4.71 15.90 -14.26
C ALA A 340 4.01 14.64 -13.74
N PHE A 341 2.80 14.86 -13.18
CA PHE A 341 1.80 13.84 -13.02
C PHE A 341 0.83 13.89 -14.19
N THR A 342 0.85 12.89 -15.04
CA THR A 342 0.06 12.85 -16.28
C THR A 342 -1.11 11.90 -16.16
N VAL A 343 -2.30 12.33 -16.57
CA VAL A 343 -3.51 11.49 -16.67
C VAL A 343 -3.96 11.49 -18.13
N GLN A 344 -4.00 10.30 -18.73
CA GLN A 344 -4.27 10.15 -20.17
C GLN A 344 -4.96 8.81 -20.50
N GLY A 345 -5.26 8.55 -21.77
CA GLY A 345 -5.71 7.25 -22.28
C GLY A 345 -7.12 6.87 -21.83
N ASP A 346 -8.10 7.76 -21.93
CA ASP A 346 -9.48 7.54 -21.48
C ASP A 346 -9.61 7.15 -20.01
N THR A 347 -8.73 7.67 -19.16
CA THR A 347 -8.77 7.39 -17.72
C THR A 347 -10.09 7.87 -17.11
N ALA A 348 -10.82 6.95 -16.49
CA ALA A 348 -12.08 7.22 -15.81
C ALA A 348 -11.89 7.21 -14.29
N VAL A 349 -12.26 8.30 -13.63
CA VAL A 349 -12.16 8.43 -12.18
C VAL A 349 -13.52 8.73 -11.57
N SER A 350 -13.99 7.87 -10.70
CA SER A 350 -15.17 8.11 -9.88
C SER A 350 -14.73 8.44 -8.45
N PHE A 351 -15.10 9.62 -8.00
CA PHE A 351 -14.69 10.16 -6.73
C PHE A 351 -15.88 10.48 -5.86
N GLY A 352 -15.93 9.91 -4.68
CA GLY A 352 -16.96 10.13 -3.69
C GLY A 352 -16.39 10.58 -2.34
N VAL A 353 -17.14 11.42 -1.63
CA VAL A 353 -16.83 11.82 -0.27
C VAL A 353 -17.96 11.42 0.65
N GLY A 354 -17.64 10.73 1.74
CA GLY A 354 -18.61 10.33 2.76
C GLY A 354 -19.16 11.55 3.53
N SER A 355 -20.38 11.42 4.05
CA SER A 355 -21.21 12.51 4.55
C SER A 355 -20.75 13.24 5.84
N ASN A 356 -19.61 12.87 6.44
CA ASN A 356 -19.29 13.25 7.82
C ASN A 356 -18.10 14.22 7.97
N GLY A 357 -17.61 14.89 6.91
CA GLY A 357 -16.41 15.68 7.05
C GLY A 357 -16.41 17.02 6.32
N LYS A 358 -15.88 18.04 6.97
CA LYS A 358 -15.51 19.30 6.32
C LYS A 358 -14.24 19.06 5.51
N LEU A 359 -14.41 18.75 4.23
CA LEU A 359 -13.28 18.70 3.31
C LEU A 359 -12.75 20.10 3.09
N THR A 360 -11.45 20.23 2.96
CA THR A 360 -10.88 21.54 2.68
C THR A 360 -10.42 21.67 1.25
N TYR A 361 -9.70 20.69 0.74
CA TYR A 361 -9.25 20.71 -0.64
C TYR A 361 -9.60 19.38 -1.30
N ALA A 362 -10.47 19.42 -2.30
CA ALA A 362 -10.89 18.22 -2.99
C ALA A 362 -10.88 18.41 -4.50
N GLY A 363 -10.24 17.49 -5.20
CA GLY A 363 -10.18 17.42 -6.66
C GLY A 363 -10.53 16.05 -7.18
N GLY A 364 -11.20 16.01 -8.33
CA GLY A 364 -11.55 14.74 -8.95
C GLY A 364 -10.34 13.87 -9.29
N LEU A 365 -9.16 14.46 -9.49
CA LEU A 365 -7.89 13.77 -9.71
C LEU A 365 -6.91 14.03 -8.58
N VAL A 366 -6.63 15.30 -8.28
CA VAL A 366 -5.65 15.75 -7.29
C VAL A 366 -6.30 16.69 -6.28
N GLY A 367 -6.17 16.41 -4.98
CA GLY A 367 -6.72 17.27 -3.93
C GLY A 367 -5.96 18.58 -3.82
N TYR A 368 -4.64 18.51 -3.70
CA TYR A 368 -3.77 19.69 -3.55
C TYR A 368 -2.50 19.51 -4.38
N LEU A 369 -2.21 20.50 -5.22
CA LEU A 369 -0.99 20.59 -6.01
C LEU A 369 -0.05 21.63 -5.41
N GLY A 370 1.03 21.19 -4.79
CA GLY A 370 2.05 22.00 -4.15
C GLY A 370 2.48 21.54 -2.76
N GLU A 371 3.39 22.27 -2.14
CA GLU A 371 3.92 21.93 -0.79
C GLU A 371 3.50 22.92 0.31
N GLY A 372 2.63 23.88 0.02
CA GLY A 372 2.17 24.84 1.02
C GLY A 372 3.18 25.96 1.30
N GLY A 373 3.28 26.93 0.42
CA GLY A 373 4.05 28.14 0.63
C GLY A 373 5.56 28.05 0.37
N ARG A 374 6.05 26.94 -0.18
CA ARG A 374 7.45 26.80 -0.60
C ARG A 374 7.60 27.10 -2.09
N SER A 375 7.98 28.31 -2.42
CA SER A 375 8.10 28.82 -3.81
C SER A 375 9.14 28.11 -4.68
N ALA A 376 10.01 27.28 -4.09
CA ALA A 376 11.02 26.52 -4.81
C ALA A 376 10.51 25.18 -5.35
N ASN A 377 9.34 24.73 -4.94
CA ASN A 377 8.77 23.44 -5.33
C ASN A 377 7.75 23.66 -6.44
N VAL A 378 8.08 23.23 -7.65
CA VAL A 378 7.24 23.35 -8.84
C VAL A 378 6.90 21.98 -9.34
N SER A 379 5.62 21.70 -9.50
CA SER A 379 5.10 20.45 -10.05
C SER A 379 4.13 20.75 -11.17
N ALA A 380 3.95 19.81 -12.07
CA ALA A 380 2.95 19.89 -13.12
C ALA A 380 1.93 18.76 -13.01
N VAL A 381 0.68 19.10 -13.32
CA VAL A 381 -0.38 18.13 -13.62
C VAL A 381 -0.77 18.33 -15.08
N VAL A 382 -0.67 17.26 -15.86
CA VAL A 382 -1.06 17.25 -17.27
C VAL A 382 -2.24 16.29 -17.45
N ILE A 383 -3.37 16.81 -17.92
CA ILE A 383 -4.57 16.01 -18.18
C ILE A 383 -4.81 16.01 -19.68
N SER A 384 -4.55 14.89 -20.35
CA SER A 384 -4.69 14.79 -21.80
C SER A 384 -6.01 14.15 -22.22
N ASP A 385 -6.52 13.19 -21.44
CA ASP A 385 -7.77 12.50 -21.72
C ASP A 385 -8.27 11.78 -20.47
N ALA A 386 -9.19 12.42 -19.77
CA ALA A 386 -9.75 11.89 -18.54
C ALA A 386 -11.24 12.23 -18.39
N THR A 387 -11.97 11.31 -17.78
CA THR A 387 -13.35 11.54 -17.35
C THR A 387 -13.41 11.44 -15.82
N VAL A 388 -13.82 12.51 -15.17
CA VAL A 388 -14.04 12.54 -13.72
C VAL A 388 -15.52 12.54 -13.43
N THR A 389 -15.97 11.63 -12.59
CA THR A 389 -17.36 11.57 -12.11
C THR A 389 -17.38 11.79 -10.60
N CYS A 390 -17.97 12.90 -10.18
CA CYS A 390 -18.21 13.21 -8.78
C CYS A 390 -19.52 12.53 -8.35
N SER A 391 -19.44 11.59 -7.42
CA SER A 391 -20.56 10.68 -7.09
C SER A 391 -21.35 11.05 -5.84
N THR A 392 -20.99 12.13 -5.12
CA THR A 392 -21.67 12.50 -3.87
C THR A 392 -22.11 13.95 -3.82
N SER A 393 -23.22 14.16 -3.07
CA SER A 393 -23.78 15.50 -2.79
C SER A 393 -23.07 16.26 -1.68
N GLY A 394 -21.95 15.78 -1.17
CA GLY A 394 -21.36 16.18 0.12
C GLY A 394 -20.20 17.17 0.07
N TYR A 395 -19.95 17.85 -1.02
CA TYR A 395 -18.91 18.91 -1.09
C TYR A 395 -19.39 20.24 -0.44
N ALA A 396 -19.87 20.21 0.76
CA ALA A 396 -20.44 21.39 1.40
C ALA A 396 -19.67 21.79 2.66
N SER A 397 -18.50 22.40 2.50
CA SER A 397 -17.89 23.21 3.56
C SER A 397 -17.77 24.65 3.09
N ALA A 398 -18.21 25.60 3.92
CA ALA A 398 -18.15 27.02 3.60
C ALA A 398 -16.71 27.55 3.31
N ASN A 399 -15.69 26.81 3.75
CA ASN A 399 -14.27 27.15 3.60
C ASN A 399 -13.49 26.15 2.73
N GLY A 400 -14.14 25.22 2.07
CA GLY A 400 -13.49 24.23 1.23
C GLY A 400 -13.22 24.76 -0.17
N LYS A 401 -12.12 24.32 -0.80
CA LYS A 401 -11.82 24.57 -2.20
C LYS A 401 -11.99 23.27 -2.99
N TYR A 402 -12.79 23.34 -4.05
CA TYR A 402 -13.18 22.17 -4.82
C TYR A 402 -12.97 22.41 -6.31
N GLY A 403 -12.31 21.49 -6.96
CA GLY A 403 -12.11 21.50 -8.40
C GLY A 403 -12.54 20.20 -9.06
N GLY A 404 -13.06 20.27 -10.29
CA GLY A 404 -13.41 19.10 -11.06
C GLY A 404 -12.21 18.16 -11.32
N ALA A 405 -11.01 18.72 -11.46
CA ALA A 405 -9.77 17.98 -11.61
C ALA A 405 -8.86 18.17 -10.39
N VAL A 406 -8.53 19.40 -10.05
CA VAL A 406 -7.59 19.74 -8.97
C VAL A 406 -8.28 20.62 -7.95
N GLY A 407 -8.24 20.25 -6.68
CA GLY A 407 -8.87 21.01 -5.61
C GLY A 407 -8.20 22.37 -5.40
N VAL A 408 -6.89 22.38 -5.26
CA VAL A 408 -6.07 23.60 -5.14
C VAL A 408 -4.80 23.46 -5.94
N VAL A 409 -4.43 24.53 -6.64
CA VAL A 409 -3.11 24.72 -7.24
C VAL A 409 -2.38 25.80 -6.46
N ASP A 410 -1.30 25.44 -5.78
CA ASP A 410 -0.45 26.38 -5.07
C ASP A 410 0.44 27.17 -6.05
N THR A 411 0.95 28.32 -5.60
CA THR A 411 1.81 29.21 -6.40
C THR A 411 2.95 28.47 -7.11
N ASN A 412 3.24 28.87 -8.33
CA ASN A 412 4.31 28.33 -9.20
C ASN A 412 4.11 26.91 -9.73
N ASN A 413 2.98 26.24 -9.42
CA ASN A 413 2.69 24.96 -10.02
C ASN A 413 1.91 25.10 -11.33
N VAL A 414 2.00 24.08 -12.18
CA VAL A 414 1.43 24.08 -13.53
C VAL A 414 0.27 23.08 -13.61
N LEU A 415 -0.87 23.54 -14.09
CA LEU A 415 -1.99 22.68 -14.47
C LEU A 415 -2.25 22.85 -15.98
N GLU A 416 -2.03 21.79 -16.74
CA GLU A 416 -2.33 21.74 -18.17
C GLU A 416 -3.49 20.78 -18.42
N VAL A 417 -4.53 21.26 -19.10
CA VAL A 417 -5.73 20.46 -19.39
C VAL A 417 -6.00 20.51 -20.89
N ARG A 418 -5.93 19.35 -21.55
CA ARG A 418 -6.21 19.20 -23.00
C ARG A 418 -7.47 18.40 -23.29
N GLY A 419 -7.87 17.50 -22.40
CA GLY A 419 -9.03 16.65 -22.62
C GLY A 419 -9.60 16.15 -21.29
N LEU A 420 -10.44 16.95 -20.64
CA LEU A 420 -11.09 16.59 -19.37
C LEU A 420 -12.62 16.69 -19.53
N LYS A 421 -13.31 15.63 -19.13
CA LYS A 421 -14.75 15.62 -18.93
C LYS A 421 -15.07 15.51 -17.46
N VAL A 422 -15.77 16.48 -16.89
CA VAL A 422 -16.26 16.44 -15.51
C VAL A 422 -17.75 16.19 -15.53
N LYS A 423 -18.20 15.17 -14.81
CA LYS A 423 -19.60 14.79 -14.67
C LYS A 423 -19.98 14.75 -13.20
N THR A 424 -21.23 15.05 -12.90
CA THR A 424 -21.84 14.77 -11.60
C THR A 424 -22.80 13.60 -11.74
N ALA A 425 -22.78 12.67 -10.81
CA ALA A 425 -23.80 11.65 -10.72
C ALA A 425 -25.17 12.31 -10.38
N SER A 426 -26.26 11.66 -10.71
CA SER A 426 -27.60 12.17 -10.41
C SER A 426 -27.76 12.46 -8.92
N GLY A 427 -28.13 13.69 -8.57
CA GLY A 427 -28.24 14.16 -7.19
C GLY A 427 -26.92 14.63 -6.55
N ALA A 428 -25.80 14.53 -7.24
CA ALA A 428 -24.52 15.06 -6.78
C ALA A 428 -24.34 16.52 -7.18
N THR A 429 -23.77 17.30 -6.28
CA THR A 429 -23.42 18.72 -6.55
C THR A 429 -21.96 18.96 -6.16
N ILE A 430 -21.27 19.74 -6.94
CA ILE A 430 -19.99 20.33 -6.55
C ILE A 430 -20.32 21.67 -5.91
N GLY A 431 -20.31 21.75 -4.59
CA GLY A 431 -20.65 22.95 -3.82
C GLY A 431 -19.41 23.60 -3.19
N GLY A 432 -19.52 24.84 -2.72
CA GLY A 432 -18.44 25.59 -2.05
C GLY A 432 -17.84 26.71 -2.90
N THR A 433 -16.65 27.21 -2.55
CA THR A 433 -15.89 28.16 -3.38
C THR A 433 -15.25 27.39 -4.52
N ASN A 434 -15.85 27.43 -5.71
CA ASN A 434 -15.57 26.46 -6.77
C ASN A 434 -14.83 27.10 -7.94
N GLY A 435 -13.70 26.49 -8.30
CA GLY A 435 -13.16 26.60 -9.64
C GLY A 435 -13.71 25.48 -10.54
N GLY A 436 -14.06 25.74 -11.77
CA GLY A 436 -14.59 24.70 -12.67
C GLY A 436 -13.62 23.53 -12.85
N PHE A 437 -12.34 23.80 -13.13
CA PHE A 437 -11.27 22.80 -13.21
C PHE A 437 -10.38 22.76 -11.99
N ALA A 438 -10.13 23.90 -11.39
CA ALA A 438 -9.36 24.05 -10.17
C ALA A 438 -10.00 25.06 -9.22
N GLY A 439 -9.96 24.80 -7.93
CA GLY A 439 -10.22 25.81 -6.91
C GLY A 439 -8.96 26.67 -6.73
N ILE A 440 -9.08 27.98 -6.84
CA ILE A 440 -7.98 28.93 -6.71
C ILE A 440 -8.05 29.59 -5.32
#